data_05001d07c055426be7e2dcb783398e34
#
_entry.id   05001d07c055426be7e2dcb783398e34
#
_cell.length_a   1.000
_cell.length_b   1.000
_cell.length_c   1.000
_cell.angle_alpha   90.00
_cell.angle_beta   90.00
_cell.angle_gamma   90.00
#
_symmetry.space_group_name_H-M   'P 1'
#
loop_
_entity.id
_entity.type
_entity.pdbx_description
1 polymer ?
#
loop_
_entity_poly.entity_id
_entity_poly.type
_entity_poly.pdbx_seq_one_letter_code
_entity_poly.pdbx_strand_id
1 'polypeptide(L)'
;MSRTTHGSAGLRAERVGREAGGRLILDGVDIAPPPGSTVGLIGPNGSGKSTLLRILAGLLAPATGVVTLDGNPLAGLGRRTVARRIAVVDQHAVTQVDLSVLDVVRLGRIPHRRAWSAPDRTDEDAVAEALRRTGLTDRAGQSWHTLSGGERQRVQIARALAQQPRELLLDEPTNHLDIQHQLDLLALVAELPVTSVVALHDLNLAAMFCDRITVMRAGRVVAGGTPAEVITGELIEDVYGVRAVVTPEGPDGRPSVRFLPRR
;
A
#
# COMPACT_ATOMS: atom_id res chain seq x y z
N MET A 1 33.75 -19.28 7.93
CA MET A 1 32.47 -19.73 7.34
C MET A 1 31.66 -18.49 6.98
N SER A 2 31.86 -18.03 5.74
CA SER A 2 31.14 -16.85 5.20
C SER A 2 29.71 -17.22 4.86
N ARG A 3 28.73 -16.71 5.63
CA ARG A 3 27.31 -16.70 5.23
C ARG A 3 27.14 -15.63 4.16
N THR A 4 27.16 -16.07 2.91
CA THR A 4 26.72 -15.25 1.79
C THR A 4 25.23 -15.00 1.97
N THR A 5 24.86 -13.87 2.59
CA THR A 5 23.50 -13.36 2.57
C THR A 5 23.21 -12.96 1.14
N HIS A 6 22.48 -13.82 0.42
CA HIS A 6 21.78 -13.40 -0.78
C HIS A 6 20.84 -12.27 -0.33
N GLY A 7 21.23 -11.03 -0.60
CA GLY A 7 20.42 -9.86 -0.32
C GLY A 7 19.10 -10.00 -1.09
N SER A 8 18.02 -10.32 -0.39
CA SER A 8 16.69 -10.35 -1.00
C SER A 8 16.37 -8.95 -1.48
N ALA A 9 16.16 -8.77 -2.78
CA ALA A 9 15.68 -7.52 -3.35
C ALA A 9 14.31 -7.17 -2.75
N GLY A 10 14.04 -5.86 -2.56
CA GLY A 10 12.75 -5.36 -2.10
C GLY A 10 12.68 -5.03 -0.61
N LEU A 11 11.48 -4.72 -0.17
CA LEU A 11 11.15 -4.30 1.18
C LEU A 11 10.88 -5.52 2.07
N ARG A 12 11.44 -5.53 3.30
CA ARG A 12 11.24 -6.60 4.27
C ARG A 12 11.17 -6.04 5.69
N ALA A 13 10.28 -6.59 6.50
CA ALA A 13 10.28 -6.40 7.95
C ALA A 13 10.54 -7.74 8.65
N GLU A 14 11.40 -7.74 9.66
CA GLU A 14 11.77 -8.92 10.44
C GLU A 14 11.57 -8.63 11.93
N ARG A 15 10.69 -9.42 12.56
CA ARG A 15 10.31 -9.36 13.99
C ARG A 15 10.00 -7.94 14.47
N VAL A 16 9.31 -7.18 13.63
CA VAL A 16 8.97 -5.79 13.92
C VAL A 16 7.93 -5.73 15.04
N GLY A 17 8.28 -5.01 16.11
CA GLY A 17 7.40 -4.68 17.21
C GLY A 17 7.28 -3.18 17.43
N ARG A 18 6.14 -2.75 17.98
CA ARG A 18 5.87 -1.35 18.30
C ARG A 18 4.89 -1.22 19.46
N GLU A 19 5.24 -0.34 20.39
CA GLU A 19 4.35 0.08 21.46
C GLU A 19 3.97 1.57 21.29
N ALA A 20 2.76 1.92 21.69
CA ALA A 20 2.30 3.30 21.77
C ALA A 20 1.29 3.45 22.91
N GLY A 21 1.48 4.46 23.76
CA GLY A 21 0.61 4.71 24.91
C GLY A 21 0.48 3.53 25.88
N GLY A 22 1.56 2.77 26.08
CA GLY A 22 1.58 1.58 26.95
C GLY A 22 0.84 0.37 26.36
N ARG A 23 0.45 0.41 25.08
CA ARG A 23 -0.18 -0.74 24.40
C ARG A 23 0.73 -1.26 23.30
N LEU A 24 0.82 -2.58 23.21
CA LEU A 24 1.49 -3.27 22.13
C LEU A 24 0.63 -3.15 20.86
N ILE A 25 1.15 -2.50 19.84
CA ILE A 25 0.48 -2.29 18.55
C ILE A 25 0.93 -3.31 17.52
N LEU A 26 2.24 -3.62 17.51
CA LEU A 26 2.83 -4.69 16.69
C LEU A 26 3.70 -5.57 17.54
N ASP A 27 3.63 -6.89 17.31
CA ASP A 27 4.31 -7.90 18.09
C ASP A 27 4.97 -8.92 17.15
N GLY A 28 6.25 -8.73 16.89
CA GLY A 28 7.08 -9.66 16.14
C GLY A 28 6.61 -9.89 14.68
N VAL A 29 6.20 -8.84 13.99
CA VAL A 29 5.68 -8.93 12.62
C VAL A 29 6.79 -9.20 11.62
N ASP A 30 6.60 -10.25 10.81
CA ASP A 30 7.42 -10.58 9.66
C ASP A 30 6.59 -10.38 8.37
N ILE A 31 7.13 -9.63 7.39
CA ILE A 31 6.55 -9.47 6.06
C ILE A 31 7.63 -9.25 5.02
N ALA A 32 7.51 -9.93 3.88
CA ALA A 32 8.41 -9.81 2.75
C ALA A 32 7.60 -9.90 1.44
N PRO A 33 7.07 -8.77 0.94
CA PRO A 33 6.33 -8.75 -0.31
C PRO A 33 7.20 -9.24 -1.46
N PRO A 34 6.73 -10.19 -2.29
CA PRO A 34 7.46 -10.59 -3.48
C PRO A 34 7.60 -9.41 -4.45
N PRO A 35 8.78 -9.21 -5.08
CA PRO A 35 8.98 -8.13 -6.03
C PRO A 35 7.93 -8.16 -7.16
N GLY A 36 7.34 -6.99 -7.46
CA GLY A 36 6.34 -6.82 -8.51
C GLY A 36 4.96 -7.39 -8.20
N SER A 37 4.70 -7.86 -6.97
CA SER A 37 3.39 -8.37 -6.57
C SER A 37 2.57 -7.31 -5.83
N THR A 38 1.24 -7.49 -5.86
CA THR A 38 0.30 -6.77 -5.01
C THR A 38 -0.05 -7.61 -3.80
N VAL A 39 0.34 -7.15 -2.60
CA VAL A 39 0.09 -7.82 -1.33
C VAL A 39 -1.03 -7.10 -0.57
N GLY A 40 -2.15 -7.79 -0.35
CA GLY A 40 -3.24 -7.32 0.50
C GLY A 40 -2.89 -7.49 1.99
N LEU A 41 -2.91 -6.40 2.74
CA LEU A 41 -2.79 -6.42 4.18
C LEU A 41 -4.19 -6.29 4.80
N ILE A 42 -4.73 -7.41 5.30
CA ILE A 42 -6.10 -7.48 5.81
C ILE A 42 -6.12 -7.76 7.32
N GLY A 43 -7.26 -7.51 7.94
CA GLY A 43 -7.47 -7.73 9.37
C GLY A 43 -8.44 -6.69 9.96
N PRO A 44 -8.99 -6.94 11.15
CA PRO A 44 -9.94 -6.04 11.78
C PRO A 44 -9.33 -4.67 12.09
N ASN A 45 -10.20 -3.70 12.41
CA ASN A 45 -9.77 -2.38 12.84
C ASN A 45 -8.91 -2.49 14.11
N GLY A 46 -7.83 -1.71 14.18
CA GLY A 46 -6.90 -1.76 15.29
C GLY A 46 -5.93 -2.94 15.27
N SER A 47 -5.89 -3.77 14.22
CA SER A 47 -4.93 -4.87 14.11
C SER A 47 -3.47 -4.45 13.85
N GLY A 48 -3.22 -3.16 13.57
CA GLY A 48 -1.88 -2.61 13.37
C GLY A 48 -1.48 -2.36 11.92
N LYS A 49 -2.37 -2.52 10.92
CA LYS A 49 -2.08 -2.36 9.49
C LYS A 49 -1.42 -1.03 9.14
N SER A 50 -2.04 0.08 9.49
CA SER A 50 -1.51 1.43 9.22
C SER A 50 -0.19 1.70 9.95
N THR A 51 -0.03 1.17 11.16
CA THR A 51 1.24 1.27 11.90
C THR A 51 2.35 0.50 11.18
N LEU A 52 2.06 -0.70 10.70
CA LEU A 52 3.00 -1.50 9.93
C LEU A 52 3.39 -0.78 8.63
N LEU A 53 2.42 -0.26 7.86
CA LEU A 53 2.69 0.50 6.63
C LEU A 53 3.59 1.72 6.90
N ARG A 54 3.35 2.48 7.97
CA ARG A 54 4.19 3.61 8.35
C ARG A 54 5.62 3.20 8.75
N ILE A 55 5.78 2.06 9.38
CA ILE A 55 7.11 1.49 9.71
C ILE A 55 7.81 1.03 8.43
N LEU A 56 7.12 0.33 7.53
CA LEU A 56 7.65 -0.08 6.22
C LEU A 56 8.07 1.12 5.37
N ALA A 57 7.36 2.23 5.48
CA ALA A 57 7.69 3.50 4.82
C ALA A 57 8.88 4.25 5.43
N GLY A 58 9.39 3.81 6.59
CA GLY A 58 10.39 4.56 7.36
C GLY A 58 9.86 5.86 7.97
N LEU A 59 8.54 6.04 8.03
CA LEU A 59 7.87 7.19 8.67
C LEU A 59 7.78 7.01 10.19
N LEU A 60 7.86 5.78 10.66
CA LEU A 60 7.83 5.42 12.05
C LEU A 60 8.92 4.38 12.34
N ALA A 61 9.71 4.60 13.39
CA ALA A 61 10.72 3.64 13.80
C ALA A 61 10.08 2.44 14.53
N PRO A 62 10.48 1.20 14.26
CA PRO A 62 10.09 0.07 15.09
C PRO A 62 10.74 0.17 16.48
N ALA A 63 10.10 -0.41 17.50
CA ALA A 63 10.69 -0.55 18.85
C ALA A 63 11.62 -1.77 18.91
N THR A 64 11.27 -2.83 18.19
CA THR A 64 12.07 -4.05 18.04
C THR A 64 12.04 -4.53 16.59
N GLY A 65 12.99 -5.38 16.22
CA GLY A 65 13.12 -5.87 14.85
C GLY A 65 13.75 -4.86 13.91
N VAL A 66 13.72 -5.15 12.62
CA VAL A 66 14.35 -4.32 11.59
C VAL A 66 13.51 -4.31 10.31
N VAL A 67 13.50 -3.16 9.61
CA VAL A 67 13.03 -3.07 8.23
C VAL A 67 14.22 -2.86 7.32
N THR A 68 14.29 -3.64 6.27
CA THR A 68 15.34 -3.54 5.26
C THR A 68 14.76 -3.24 3.88
N LEU A 69 15.51 -2.52 3.07
CA LEU A 69 15.25 -2.28 1.65
C LEU A 69 16.47 -2.75 0.86
N ASP A 70 16.28 -3.71 -0.03
CA ASP A 70 17.37 -4.37 -0.77
C ASP A 70 18.49 -4.87 0.17
N GLY A 71 18.10 -5.44 1.33
CA GLY A 71 19.02 -5.96 2.35
C GLY A 71 19.68 -4.90 3.25
N ASN A 72 19.45 -3.61 3.02
CA ASN A 72 19.99 -2.53 3.83
C ASN A 72 18.98 -2.05 4.86
N PRO A 73 19.31 -1.93 6.15
CA PRO A 73 18.40 -1.39 7.16
C PRO A 73 17.93 0.02 6.79
N LEU A 74 16.61 0.28 6.82
CA LEU A 74 16.04 1.59 6.51
C LEU A 74 16.60 2.70 7.42
N ALA A 75 16.86 2.39 8.68
CA ALA A 75 17.43 3.34 9.65
C ALA A 75 18.80 3.87 9.24
N GLY A 76 19.55 3.11 8.43
CA GLY A 76 20.86 3.52 7.89
C GLY A 76 20.78 4.27 6.57
N LEU A 77 19.61 4.30 5.93
CA LEU A 77 19.42 4.97 4.64
C LEU A 77 18.99 6.43 4.87
N GLY A 78 19.52 7.34 4.05
CA GLY A 78 19.06 8.73 4.06
C GLY A 78 17.59 8.84 3.66
N ARG A 79 16.82 9.73 4.30
CA ARG A 79 15.39 9.95 4.03
C ARG A 79 15.08 10.12 2.55
N ARG A 80 15.94 10.81 1.82
CA ARG A 80 15.78 11.04 0.37
C ARG A 80 15.94 9.73 -0.43
N THR A 81 16.86 8.86 -0.03
CA THR A 81 17.07 7.54 -0.66
C THR A 81 15.83 6.67 -0.45
N VAL A 82 15.30 6.62 0.76
CA VAL A 82 14.05 5.90 1.07
C VAL A 82 12.90 6.47 0.25
N ALA A 83 12.71 7.82 0.26
CA ALA A 83 11.64 8.48 -0.46
C ALA A 83 11.72 8.35 -2.00
N ARG A 84 12.85 8.00 -2.59
CA ARG A 84 12.95 7.67 -4.03
C ARG A 84 12.55 6.23 -4.35
N ARG A 85 12.47 5.37 -3.35
CA ARG A 85 12.24 3.94 -3.54
C ARG A 85 10.86 3.52 -3.05
N ILE A 86 10.36 4.15 -1.99
CA ILE A 86 9.10 3.84 -1.35
C ILE A 86 8.17 5.05 -1.48
N ALA A 87 7.04 4.88 -2.13
CA ALA A 87 5.97 5.87 -2.15
C ALA A 87 4.83 5.44 -1.22
N VAL A 88 4.18 6.42 -0.61
CA VAL A 88 3.06 6.21 0.31
C VAL A 88 1.85 6.99 -0.17
N VAL A 89 0.71 6.32 -0.19
CA VAL A 89 -0.61 6.92 -0.38
C VAL A 89 -1.39 6.77 0.92
N ASP A 90 -1.49 7.88 1.67
CA ASP A 90 -2.23 7.95 2.92
C ASP A 90 -3.72 8.17 2.67
N GLN A 91 -4.56 7.72 3.61
CA GLN A 91 -6.02 7.85 3.57
C GLN A 91 -6.50 9.31 3.51
N HIS A 92 -5.77 10.26 4.10
CA HIS A 92 -6.18 11.66 4.23
C HIS A 92 -5.10 12.61 3.68
N ALA A 93 -5.18 12.95 2.41
CA ALA A 93 -4.44 14.07 1.87
C ALA A 93 -5.35 15.29 1.74
N VAL A 94 -5.32 16.16 2.74
CA VAL A 94 -6.04 17.43 2.72
C VAL A 94 -5.05 18.53 2.35
N THR A 95 -5.35 19.31 1.33
CA THR A 95 -4.65 20.57 1.05
C THR A 95 -5.63 21.73 1.18
N GLN A 96 -5.19 22.81 1.83
CA GLN A 96 -5.94 24.07 1.91
C GLN A 96 -5.52 25.05 0.81
N VAL A 97 -4.50 24.70 0.02
CA VAL A 97 -3.98 25.51 -1.07
C VAL A 97 -4.70 25.13 -2.36
N ASP A 98 -5.07 26.12 -3.16
CA ASP A 98 -5.67 25.87 -4.49
C ASP A 98 -4.57 25.43 -5.46
N LEU A 99 -4.46 24.11 -5.62
CA LEU A 99 -3.51 23.42 -6.49
C LEU A 99 -4.25 22.77 -7.64
N SER A 100 -3.62 22.78 -8.82
CA SER A 100 -4.07 21.95 -9.94
C SER A 100 -3.67 20.48 -9.73
N VAL A 101 -4.31 19.56 -10.45
CA VAL A 101 -3.91 18.16 -10.54
C VAL A 101 -2.42 18.05 -10.87
N LEU A 102 -1.95 18.81 -11.84
CA LEU A 102 -0.54 18.84 -12.25
C LEU A 102 0.38 19.24 -11.10
N ASP A 103 0.01 20.28 -10.35
CA ASP A 103 0.81 20.74 -9.21
C ASP A 103 0.94 19.66 -8.13
N VAL A 104 -0.17 18.98 -7.80
CA VAL A 104 -0.16 17.88 -6.84
C VAL A 104 0.73 16.74 -7.31
N VAL A 105 0.64 16.34 -8.58
CA VAL A 105 1.47 15.25 -9.13
C VAL A 105 2.95 15.63 -9.14
N ARG A 106 3.29 16.88 -9.47
CA ARG A 106 4.66 17.41 -9.41
C ARG A 106 5.29 17.31 -8.02
N LEU A 107 4.52 17.34 -6.94
CA LEU A 107 5.03 17.13 -5.59
C LEU A 107 5.72 15.76 -5.44
N GLY A 108 5.34 14.76 -6.22
CA GLY A 108 6.00 13.46 -6.26
C GLY A 108 7.47 13.54 -6.67
N ARG A 109 7.90 14.61 -7.34
CA ARG A 109 9.30 14.79 -7.77
C ARG A 109 10.21 15.39 -6.70
N ILE A 110 9.66 15.85 -5.56
CA ILE A 110 10.45 16.47 -4.47
C ILE A 110 11.67 15.63 -4.07
N PRO A 111 11.61 14.29 -3.90
CA PRO A 111 12.77 13.49 -3.54
C PRO A 111 13.87 13.47 -4.60
N HIS A 112 13.57 13.77 -5.86
CA HIS A 112 14.52 13.76 -6.97
C HIS A 112 15.21 15.10 -7.18
N ARG A 113 14.55 16.21 -6.81
CA ARG A 113 15.02 17.56 -7.04
C ARG A 113 16.08 17.98 -6.03
N ARG A 114 17.08 18.75 -6.47
CA ARG A 114 17.97 19.48 -5.55
C ARG A 114 17.20 20.65 -4.95
N ALA A 115 17.61 21.08 -3.75
CA ALA A 115 17.04 22.29 -3.17
C ALA A 115 17.18 23.45 -4.17
N TRP A 116 16.08 24.18 -4.40
CA TRP A 116 16.04 25.36 -5.27
C TRP A 116 16.28 25.12 -6.78
N SER A 117 16.32 23.87 -7.25
CA SER A 117 16.39 23.60 -8.70
C SER A 117 15.00 23.70 -9.34
N ALA A 118 14.93 24.28 -10.55
CA ALA A 118 13.75 24.18 -11.40
C ALA A 118 13.51 22.71 -11.80
N PRO A 119 12.27 22.32 -12.16
CA PRO A 119 12.00 21.02 -12.77
C PRO A 119 12.87 20.86 -14.03
N ASP A 120 13.44 19.69 -14.20
CA ASP A 120 14.13 19.33 -15.43
C ASP A 120 13.22 18.47 -16.33
N ARG A 121 13.69 18.14 -17.52
CA ARG A 121 12.95 17.34 -18.49
C ARG A 121 12.60 15.95 -17.94
N THR A 122 13.47 15.34 -17.15
CA THR A 122 13.23 14.04 -16.53
C THR A 122 12.07 14.12 -15.51
N ASP A 123 11.96 15.23 -14.78
CA ASP A 123 10.84 15.46 -13.86
C ASP A 123 9.52 15.61 -14.62
N GLU A 124 9.51 16.37 -15.71
CA GLU A 124 8.29 16.55 -16.52
C GLU A 124 7.86 15.25 -17.22
N ASP A 125 8.80 14.47 -17.74
CA ASP A 125 8.51 13.15 -18.34
C ASP A 125 7.91 12.18 -17.31
N ALA A 126 8.43 12.15 -16.08
CA ALA A 126 7.91 11.32 -15.01
C ALA A 126 6.49 11.73 -14.59
N VAL A 127 6.21 13.04 -14.54
CA VAL A 127 4.87 13.58 -14.22
C VAL A 127 3.89 13.25 -15.34
N ALA A 128 4.27 13.45 -16.61
CA ALA A 128 3.44 13.14 -17.76
C ALA A 128 3.07 11.63 -17.81
N GLU A 129 4.04 10.75 -17.55
CA GLU A 129 3.82 9.31 -17.49
C GLU A 129 2.88 8.92 -16.33
N ALA A 130 3.03 9.55 -15.17
CA ALA A 130 2.15 9.31 -14.03
C ALA A 130 0.71 9.73 -14.33
N LEU A 131 0.50 10.91 -14.94
CA LEU A 131 -0.82 11.38 -15.37
C LEU A 131 -1.44 10.45 -16.41
N ARG A 132 -0.66 9.99 -17.38
CA ARG A 132 -1.12 9.06 -18.42
C ARG A 132 -1.58 7.73 -17.82
N ARG A 133 -0.77 7.12 -16.96
CA ARG A 133 -1.10 5.83 -16.30
C ARG A 133 -2.37 5.89 -15.46
N THR A 134 -2.64 7.04 -14.84
CA THR A 134 -3.82 7.23 -13.99
C THR A 134 -5.03 7.81 -14.74
N GLY A 135 -4.92 8.04 -16.06
CA GLY A 135 -6.00 8.61 -16.88
C GLY A 135 -6.34 10.07 -16.54
N LEU A 136 -5.34 10.85 -16.07
CA LEU A 136 -5.53 12.23 -15.62
C LEU A 136 -4.95 13.28 -16.57
N THR A 137 -4.47 12.89 -17.74
CA THR A 137 -3.81 13.81 -18.69
C THR A 137 -4.70 15.01 -19.04
N ASP A 138 -5.96 14.77 -19.41
CA ASP A 138 -6.91 15.81 -19.81
C ASP A 138 -7.41 16.66 -18.62
N ARG A 139 -7.12 16.25 -17.41
CA ARG A 139 -7.50 16.91 -16.15
C ARG A 139 -6.35 17.63 -15.46
N ALA A 140 -5.17 17.66 -16.07
CA ALA A 140 -3.95 18.21 -15.45
C ALA A 140 -4.12 19.65 -14.93
N GLY A 141 -4.89 20.49 -15.63
CA GLY A 141 -5.19 21.87 -15.22
C GLY A 141 -6.38 22.03 -14.26
N GLN A 142 -7.11 20.94 -13.93
CA GLN A 142 -8.29 21.00 -13.07
C GLN A 142 -7.88 21.29 -11.62
N SER A 143 -8.65 22.15 -10.91
CA SER A 143 -8.41 22.43 -9.48
C SER A 143 -8.71 21.19 -8.62
N TRP A 144 -7.82 20.90 -7.66
CA TRP A 144 -7.96 19.84 -6.67
C TRP A 144 -9.31 19.86 -5.94
N HIS A 145 -9.82 21.06 -5.63
CA HIS A 145 -11.04 21.21 -4.85
C HIS A 145 -12.30 20.79 -5.62
N THR A 146 -12.25 20.78 -6.94
CA THR A 146 -13.39 20.39 -7.81
C THR A 146 -13.47 18.88 -8.06
N LEU A 147 -12.47 18.12 -7.61
CA LEU A 147 -12.40 16.68 -7.83
C LEU A 147 -13.30 15.91 -6.87
N SER A 148 -13.92 14.84 -7.38
CA SER A 148 -14.58 13.81 -6.57
C SER A 148 -13.58 13.06 -5.68
N GLY A 149 -14.06 12.31 -4.70
CA GLY A 149 -13.21 11.47 -3.82
C GLY A 149 -12.34 10.49 -4.61
N GLY A 150 -12.93 9.79 -5.58
CA GLY A 150 -12.21 8.84 -6.43
C GLY A 150 -11.17 9.50 -7.33
N GLU A 151 -11.48 10.67 -7.89
CA GLU A 151 -10.52 11.44 -8.67
C GLU A 151 -9.34 11.92 -7.81
N ARG A 152 -9.61 12.42 -6.60
CA ARG A 152 -8.54 12.80 -5.65
C ARG A 152 -7.64 11.61 -5.32
N GLN A 153 -8.22 10.44 -5.12
CA GLN A 153 -7.45 9.23 -4.85
C GLN A 153 -6.57 8.84 -6.04
N ARG A 154 -7.07 8.92 -7.27
CA ARG A 154 -6.27 8.73 -8.50
C ARG A 154 -5.12 9.75 -8.60
N VAL A 155 -5.36 11.02 -8.25
CA VAL A 155 -4.29 12.05 -8.23
C VAL A 155 -3.22 11.72 -7.19
N GLN A 156 -3.58 11.18 -6.00
CA GLN A 156 -2.61 10.74 -5.01
C GLN A 156 -1.75 9.57 -5.51
N ILE A 157 -2.36 8.63 -6.24
CA ILE A 157 -1.61 7.56 -6.90
C ILE A 157 -0.69 8.14 -7.98
N ALA A 158 -1.17 9.08 -8.81
CA ALA A 158 -0.34 9.75 -9.81
C ALA A 158 0.86 10.46 -9.17
N ARG A 159 0.65 11.16 -8.05
CA ARG A 159 1.74 11.76 -7.27
C ARG A 159 2.76 10.72 -6.80
N ALA A 160 2.27 9.58 -6.28
CA ALA A 160 3.13 8.49 -5.85
C ALA A 160 3.93 7.89 -7.02
N LEU A 161 3.29 7.70 -8.19
CA LEU A 161 3.94 7.19 -9.40
C LEU A 161 4.96 8.17 -10.00
N ALA A 162 4.69 9.48 -9.92
CA ALA A 162 5.65 10.50 -10.35
C ALA A 162 6.97 10.42 -9.56
N GLN A 163 6.95 9.87 -8.35
CA GLN A 163 8.14 9.57 -7.56
C GLN A 163 8.99 8.43 -8.15
N GLN A 164 8.45 7.66 -9.12
CA GLN A 164 9.08 6.48 -9.73
C GLN A 164 9.53 5.46 -8.66
N PRO A 165 8.63 5.04 -7.75
CA PRO A 165 8.98 4.13 -6.68
C PRO A 165 9.17 2.70 -7.21
N ARG A 166 9.82 1.84 -6.41
CA ARG A 166 9.77 0.40 -6.57
C ARG A 166 8.76 -0.26 -5.65
N GLU A 167 8.48 0.40 -4.52
CA GLU A 167 7.56 -0.05 -3.49
C GLU A 167 6.45 1.00 -3.32
N LEU A 168 5.20 0.57 -3.39
CA LEU A 168 4.02 1.42 -3.22
C LEU A 168 3.21 0.92 -2.01
N LEU A 169 3.06 1.77 -1.02
CA LEU A 169 2.32 1.45 0.20
C LEU A 169 1.03 2.27 0.22
N LEU A 170 -0.12 1.59 0.30
CA LEU A 170 -1.43 2.24 0.28
C LEU A 170 -2.20 1.89 1.56
N ASP A 171 -2.56 2.91 2.33
CA ASP A 171 -3.34 2.76 3.56
C ASP A 171 -4.82 3.04 3.29
N GLU A 172 -5.60 1.96 3.16
CA GLU A 172 -7.06 1.98 2.95
C GLU A 172 -7.50 2.87 1.76
N PRO A 173 -6.92 2.67 0.56
CA PRO A 173 -7.12 3.58 -0.57
C PRO A 173 -8.54 3.56 -1.14
N THR A 174 -9.36 2.59 -0.76
CA THR A 174 -10.74 2.39 -1.24
C THR A 174 -11.79 3.00 -0.32
N ASN A 175 -11.40 3.54 0.83
CA ASN A 175 -12.36 4.10 1.78
C ASN A 175 -13.11 5.30 1.20
N HIS A 176 -14.41 5.37 1.45
CA HIS A 176 -15.32 6.42 0.99
C HIS A 176 -15.50 6.52 -0.53
N LEU A 177 -15.04 5.52 -1.29
CA LEU A 177 -15.27 5.40 -2.72
C LEU A 177 -16.50 4.54 -2.99
N ASP A 178 -17.25 4.86 -4.05
CA ASP A 178 -18.26 3.95 -4.57
C ASP A 178 -17.60 2.71 -5.22
N ILE A 179 -18.42 1.68 -5.47
CA ILE A 179 -17.95 0.38 -5.94
C ILE A 179 -17.16 0.51 -7.25
N GLN A 180 -17.64 1.31 -8.21
CA GLN A 180 -16.96 1.47 -9.48
C GLN A 180 -15.54 2.04 -9.28
N HIS A 181 -15.43 3.13 -8.50
CA HIS A 181 -14.13 3.75 -8.22
C HIS A 181 -13.19 2.85 -7.42
N GLN A 182 -13.72 1.99 -6.51
CA GLN A 182 -12.91 0.99 -5.80
C GLN A 182 -12.30 -0.03 -6.76
N LEU A 183 -13.12 -0.60 -7.66
CA LEU A 183 -12.67 -1.57 -8.65
C LEU A 183 -11.64 -0.98 -9.60
N ASP A 184 -11.93 0.18 -10.17
CA ASP A 184 -11.03 0.89 -11.10
C ASP A 184 -9.68 1.23 -10.44
N LEU A 185 -9.69 1.65 -9.18
CA LEU A 185 -8.48 2.00 -8.44
C LEU A 185 -7.61 0.77 -8.17
N LEU A 186 -8.22 -0.33 -7.72
CA LEU A 186 -7.46 -1.54 -7.41
C LEU A 186 -6.98 -2.25 -8.67
N ALA A 187 -7.75 -2.22 -9.78
CA ALA A 187 -7.30 -2.67 -11.09
C ALA A 187 -6.07 -1.89 -11.54
N LEU A 188 -6.12 -0.55 -11.45
CA LEU A 188 -4.96 0.29 -11.73
C LEU A 188 -3.75 -0.12 -10.89
N VAL A 189 -3.91 -0.29 -9.57
CA VAL A 189 -2.79 -0.68 -8.67
C VAL A 189 -2.21 -2.04 -9.03
N ALA A 190 -3.06 -3.03 -9.34
CA ALA A 190 -2.65 -4.39 -9.71
C ALA A 190 -1.84 -4.44 -11.03
N GLU A 191 -2.07 -3.50 -11.96
CA GLU A 191 -1.35 -3.40 -13.23
C GLU A 191 -0.03 -2.63 -13.14
N LEU A 192 0.28 -2.02 -11.99
CA LEU A 192 1.52 -1.25 -11.85
C LEU A 192 2.75 -2.16 -11.78
N PRO A 193 3.86 -1.83 -12.48
CA PRO A 193 5.10 -2.60 -12.44
C PRO A 193 5.93 -2.29 -11.18
N VAL A 194 5.28 -2.31 -10.01
CA VAL A 194 5.89 -2.03 -8.70
C VAL A 194 5.41 -3.07 -7.68
N THR A 195 6.14 -3.24 -6.59
CA THR A 195 5.66 -4.02 -5.47
C THR A 195 4.68 -3.18 -4.66
N SER A 196 3.44 -3.62 -4.53
CA SER A 196 2.40 -2.88 -3.80
C SER A 196 2.02 -3.59 -2.50
N VAL A 197 1.90 -2.85 -1.39
CA VAL A 197 1.27 -3.35 -0.16
C VAL A 197 0.05 -2.48 0.13
N VAL A 198 -1.12 -3.09 0.11
CA VAL A 198 -2.41 -2.39 0.17
C VAL A 198 -3.17 -2.84 1.41
N ALA A 199 -3.39 -1.94 2.38
CA ALA A 199 -4.31 -2.23 3.48
C ALA A 199 -5.75 -2.18 2.97
N LEU A 200 -6.49 -3.26 3.16
CA LEU A 200 -7.86 -3.41 2.72
C LEU A 200 -8.74 -3.91 3.85
N HIS A 201 -10.03 -3.50 3.82
CA HIS A 201 -11.05 -4.02 4.73
C HIS A 201 -11.95 -5.07 4.05
N ASP A 202 -12.14 -4.95 2.75
CA ASP A 202 -13.01 -5.85 1.98
C ASP A 202 -12.22 -7.09 1.52
N LEU A 203 -12.67 -8.27 1.96
CA LEU A 203 -12.05 -9.55 1.65
C LEU A 203 -12.24 -9.93 0.18
N ASN A 204 -13.35 -9.55 -0.44
CA ASN A 204 -13.60 -9.82 -1.85
C ASN A 204 -12.69 -8.96 -2.73
N LEU A 205 -12.51 -7.68 -2.40
CA LEU A 205 -11.56 -6.83 -3.11
C LEU A 205 -10.13 -7.33 -2.95
N ALA A 206 -9.73 -7.77 -1.75
CA ALA A 206 -8.42 -8.39 -1.54
C ALA A 206 -8.25 -9.67 -2.36
N ALA A 207 -9.29 -10.52 -2.41
CA ALA A 207 -9.28 -11.74 -3.22
C ALA A 207 -9.16 -11.45 -4.73
N MET A 208 -9.84 -10.40 -5.22
CA MET A 208 -9.89 -10.06 -6.64
C MET A 208 -8.58 -9.47 -7.16
N PHE A 209 -7.91 -8.62 -6.37
CA PHE A 209 -6.83 -7.77 -6.87
C PHE A 209 -5.45 -8.06 -6.30
N CYS A 210 -5.35 -8.87 -5.23
CA CYS A 210 -4.05 -9.17 -4.64
C CYS A 210 -3.52 -10.53 -5.10
N ASP A 211 -2.20 -10.59 -5.31
CA ASP A 211 -1.50 -11.85 -5.61
C ASP A 211 -1.27 -12.65 -4.33
N ARG A 212 -1.06 -11.94 -3.23
CA ARG A 212 -0.87 -12.51 -1.91
C ARG A 212 -1.63 -11.71 -0.86
N ILE A 213 -1.93 -12.37 0.23
CA ILE A 213 -2.62 -11.79 1.38
C ILE A 213 -1.79 -12.04 2.63
N THR A 214 -1.68 -11.01 3.46
CA THR A 214 -1.15 -11.08 4.83
C THR A 214 -2.26 -10.68 5.79
N VAL A 215 -2.60 -11.56 6.73
CA VAL A 215 -3.68 -11.34 7.70
C VAL A 215 -3.09 -10.92 9.03
N MET A 216 -3.55 -9.78 9.52
CA MET A 216 -3.16 -9.25 10.84
C MET A 216 -4.29 -9.36 11.86
N ARG A 217 -3.95 -9.78 13.07
CA ARG A 217 -4.84 -9.79 14.24
C ARG A 217 -4.05 -9.41 15.48
N ALA A 218 -4.55 -8.45 16.25
CA ALA A 218 -3.93 -8.01 17.52
C ALA A 218 -2.42 -7.75 17.42
N GLY A 219 -1.97 -7.08 16.36
CA GLY A 219 -0.56 -6.70 16.15
C GLY A 219 0.34 -7.80 15.61
N ARG A 220 -0.18 -8.98 15.29
CA ARG A 220 0.59 -10.12 14.75
C ARG A 220 0.11 -10.52 13.37
N VAL A 221 0.99 -11.10 12.57
CA VAL A 221 0.61 -11.82 11.34
C VAL A 221 0.15 -13.22 11.76
N VAL A 222 -1.08 -13.57 11.41
CA VAL A 222 -1.70 -14.86 11.75
C VAL A 222 -1.82 -15.79 10.54
N ALA A 223 -1.82 -15.26 9.33
CA ALA A 223 -1.80 -16.06 8.10
C ALA A 223 -1.16 -15.26 6.97
N GLY A 224 -0.61 -15.96 5.98
CA GLY A 224 -0.05 -15.37 4.75
C GLY A 224 0.04 -16.40 3.64
N GLY A 225 -0.38 -16.01 2.43
CA GLY A 225 -0.41 -16.90 1.27
C GLY A 225 -1.09 -16.28 0.08
N THR A 226 -1.48 -17.09 -0.89
CA THR A 226 -2.37 -16.70 -1.98
C THR A 226 -3.80 -16.46 -1.43
N PRO A 227 -4.65 -15.70 -2.12
CA PRO A 227 -6.05 -15.52 -1.69
C PRO A 227 -6.76 -16.84 -1.39
N ALA A 228 -6.60 -17.87 -2.25
CA ALA A 228 -7.23 -19.17 -2.10
C ALA A 228 -6.73 -19.96 -0.88
N GLU A 229 -5.46 -19.81 -0.51
CA GLU A 229 -4.88 -20.44 0.68
C GLU A 229 -5.33 -19.77 1.98
N VAL A 230 -5.54 -18.45 1.95
CA VAL A 230 -5.73 -17.65 3.15
C VAL A 230 -7.20 -17.38 3.45
N ILE A 231 -8.02 -17.03 2.45
CA ILE A 231 -9.41 -16.67 2.66
C ILE A 231 -10.25 -17.94 2.78
N THR A 232 -10.44 -18.39 4.00
CA THR A 232 -11.28 -19.55 4.37
C THR A 232 -12.36 -19.14 5.36
N GLY A 233 -13.47 -19.92 5.39
CA GLY A 233 -14.54 -19.67 6.36
C GLY A 233 -14.04 -19.72 7.81
N GLU A 234 -13.13 -20.66 8.10
CA GLU A 234 -12.51 -20.83 9.44
C GLU A 234 -11.68 -19.61 9.83
N LEU A 235 -10.80 -19.13 8.94
CA LEU A 235 -9.99 -17.93 9.19
C LEU A 235 -10.87 -16.69 9.39
N ILE A 236 -11.93 -16.54 8.58
CA ILE A 236 -12.85 -15.42 8.72
C ILE A 236 -13.55 -15.45 10.09
N GLU A 237 -14.02 -16.61 10.52
CA GLU A 237 -14.66 -16.75 11.84
C GLU A 237 -13.67 -16.47 12.98
N ASP A 238 -12.44 -17.01 12.90
CA ASP A 238 -11.42 -16.78 13.93
C ASP A 238 -10.99 -15.30 14.00
N VAL A 239 -10.69 -14.67 12.85
CA VAL A 239 -10.10 -13.32 12.82
C VAL A 239 -11.15 -12.22 12.97
N TYR A 240 -12.32 -12.38 12.35
CA TYR A 240 -13.36 -11.34 12.30
C TYR A 240 -14.57 -11.64 13.17
N GLY A 241 -14.68 -12.87 13.71
CA GLY A 241 -15.81 -13.30 14.54
C GLY A 241 -17.13 -13.39 13.76
N VAL A 242 -17.07 -13.60 12.46
CA VAL A 242 -18.23 -13.66 11.55
C VAL A 242 -18.18 -14.95 10.76
N ARG A 243 -19.30 -15.67 10.69
CA ARG A 243 -19.39 -16.84 9.82
C ARG A 243 -19.51 -16.42 8.35
N ALA A 244 -18.83 -17.15 7.48
CA ALA A 244 -18.90 -16.93 6.05
C ALA A 244 -18.89 -18.25 5.26
N VAL A 245 -19.45 -18.23 4.08
CA VAL A 245 -19.28 -19.25 3.06
C VAL A 245 -18.30 -18.70 2.04
N VAL A 246 -17.25 -19.46 1.78
CA VAL A 246 -16.23 -19.11 0.79
C VAL A 246 -16.34 -20.10 -0.37
N THR A 247 -16.51 -19.59 -1.57
CA THR A 247 -16.62 -20.38 -2.81
C THR A 247 -15.57 -19.92 -3.81
N PRO A 248 -14.91 -20.85 -4.53
CA PRO A 248 -14.04 -20.44 -5.64
C PRO A 248 -14.90 -19.90 -6.79
N GLU A 249 -14.51 -18.74 -7.34
CA GLU A 249 -15.19 -18.11 -8.48
C GLU A 249 -14.22 -17.84 -9.62
N GLY A 250 -14.78 -17.84 -10.85
CA GLY A 250 -14.01 -17.55 -12.06
C GLY A 250 -13.02 -18.66 -12.46
N PRO A 251 -12.35 -18.48 -13.59
CA PRO A 251 -11.38 -19.43 -14.12
C PRO A 251 -10.13 -19.59 -13.24
N ASP A 252 -9.79 -18.56 -12.47
CA ASP A 252 -8.60 -18.53 -11.62
C ASP A 252 -8.86 -19.08 -10.20
N GLY A 253 -10.11 -19.53 -9.90
CA GLY A 253 -10.48 -20.10 -8.61
C GLY A 253 -10.31 -19.12 -7.44
N ARG A 254 -10.37 -17.82 -7.67
CA ARG A 254 -10.27 -16.80 -6.62
C ARG A 254 -11.45 -16.92 -5.65
N PRO A 255 -11.23 -16.81 -4.34
CA PRO A 255 -12.29 -16.98 -3.36
C PRO A 255 -13.28 -15.79 -3.40
N SER A 256 -14.57 -16.13 -3.32
CA SER A 256 -15.68 -15.18 -3.09
C SER A 256 -16.28 -15.44 -1.72
N VAL A 257 -16.43 -14.37 -0.94
CA VAL A 257 -16.88 -14.42 0.45
C VAL A 257 -18.31 -13.91 0.57
N ARG A 258 -19.18 -14.77 1.07
CA ARG A 258 -20.54 -14.43 1.45
C ARG A 258 -20.71 -14.53 2.96
N PHE A 259 -20.84 -13.41 3.64
CA PHE A 259 -21.07 -13.36 5.08
C PHE A 259 -22.45 -13.89 5.46
N LEU A 260 -22.52 -14.57 6.59
CA LEU A 260 -23.76 -15.10 7.17
C LEU A 260 -24.19 -14.24 8.35
N PRO A 261 -25.46 -13.83 8.45
CA PRO A 261 -25.96 -13.09 9.60
C PRO A 261 -25.85 -13.94 10.88
N ARG A 262 -25.61 -13.29 12.00
CA ARG A 262 -25.73 -13.94 13.32
C ARG A 262 -27.21 -14.28 13.52
N ARG A 263 -27.52 -15.52 13.81
CA ARG A 263 -28.86 -15.91 14.27
C ARG A 263 -29.03 -15.59 15.73
#